data_f5c9a9b2b3c6a3c183c596079f61cf56
#
_entry.id   f5c9a9b2b3c6a3c183c596079f61cf56
#
_cell.length_a   1.000
_cell.length_b   1.000
_cell.length_c   1.000
_cell.angle_alpha   90.00
_cell.angle_beta   90.00
_cell.angle_gamma   90.00
#
_symmetry.space_group_name_H-M   'P 1'
#
loop_
_entity.id
_entity.type
_entity.pdbx_description
1 polymer ?
#
loop_
_entity_poly.entity_id
_entity_poly.type
_entity_poly.pdbx_seq_one_letter_code
_entity_poly.pdbx_strand_id
1 'polypeptide(L)'
;MDKAGGISCSKFAHREFVTISIDTLTFIAPARKGDLLEVSGKVVFTSSHTACSKVTALAVNKSTWEKKKICEGYFFFVAIDSMMRPIPIPQFVVEHEEEKRDWERAKEIREHMLAMKDK
;
A
#
# COMPACT_ATOMS: atom_id res chain seq x y z
N MET A 1 -6.06 -5.56 5.62
CA MET A 1 -5.09 -4.63 5.02
C MET A 1 -5.32 -4.39 3.54
N ASP A 2 -5.76 -5.40 2.78
CA ASP A 2 -6.08 -5.25 1.37
C ASP A 2 -7.14 -4.17 1.11
N LYS A 3 -8.22 -4.18 1.90
CA LYS A 3 -9.28 -3.17 1.80
C LYS A 3 -8.75 -1.75 2.02
N ALA A 4 -7.88 -1.55 3.00
CA ALA A 4 -7.30 -0.24 3.29
C ALA A 4 -6.45 0.25 2.12
N GLY A 5 -5.67 -0.64 1.50
CA GLY A 5 -4.88 -0.33 0.32
C GLY A 5 -5.76 0.06 -0.87
N GLY A 6 -6.79 -0.74 -1.16
CA GLY A 6 -7.73 -0.47 -2.25
C GLY A 6 -8.47 0.85 -2.06
N ILE A 7 -8.92 1.12 -0.84
CA ILE A 7 -9.61 2.37 -0.51
C ILE A 7 -8.69 3.57 -0.72
N SER A 8 -7.43 3.49 -0.28
CA SER A 8 -6.48 4.58 -0.46
C SER A 8 -6.20 4.87 -1.93
N CYS A 9 -6.06 3.85 -2.76
CA CYS A 9 -5.86 4.01 -4.20
C CYS A 9 -7.09 4.62 -4.87
N SER A 10 -8.29 4.14 -4.52
CA SER A 10 -9.55 4.67 -5.07
C SER A 10 -9.75 6.13 -4.69
N LYS A 11 -9.42 6.53 -3.46
CA LYS A 11 -9.48 7.93 -3.03
C LYS A 11 -8.50 8.81 -3.79
N PHE A 12 -7.30 8.28 -4.04
CA PHE A 12 -6.25 9.03 -4.75
C PHE A 12 -6.65 9.34 -6.19
N ALA A 13 -7.16 8.35 -6.92
CA ALA A 13 -7.43 8.46 -8.35
C ALA A 13 -8.91 8.57 -8.74
N HIS A 14 -9.82 8.38 -7.79
CA HIS A 14 -11.28 8.32 -8.04
C HIS A 14 -11.66 7.28 -9.09
N ARG A 15 -10.98 6.13 -9.08
CA ARG A 15 -11.18 5.02 -10.00
C ARG A 15 -11.33 3.72 -9.25
N GLU A 16 -11.85 2.71 -9.92
CA GLU A 16 -11.87 1.36 -9.36
C GLU A 16 -10.50 0.71 -9.54
N PHE A 17 -10.07 -0.02 -8.54
CA PHE A 17 -8.79 -0.71 -8.54
C PHE A 17 -8.98 -2.18 -8.20
N VAL A 18 -8.19 -3.03 -8.84
CA VAL A 18 -8.09 -4.44 -8.45
C VAL A 18 -6.67 -4.72 -7.96
N THR A 19 -6.57 -5.58 -6.96
CA THR A 19 -5.27 -5.99 -6.42
C THR A 19 -4.59 -6.89 -7.42
N ILE A 20 -3.38 -6.55 -7.84
CA ILE A 20 -2.58 -7.37 -8.75
C ILE A 20 -1.46 -8.10 -8.05
N SER A 21 -1.01 -7.58 -6.92
CA SER A 21 0.11 -8.16 -6.19
C SER A 21 0.16 -7.62 -4.78
N ILE A 22 0.60 -8.46 -3.85
CA ILE A 22 0.88 -8.09 -2.47
C ILE A 22 2.34 -8.47 -2.23
N ASP A 23 3.16 -7.49 -1.84
CA ASP A 23 4.51 -7.79 -1.42
C ASP A 23 4.49 -8.46 -0.04
N THR A 24 5.61 -9.00 0.37
CA THR A 24 5.75 -9.65 1.65
C THR A 24 5.29 -8.73 2.77
N LEU A 25 4.33 -9.19 3.56
CA LEU A 25 3.94 -8.50 4.78
C LEU A 25 5.06 -8.67 5.80
N THR A 26 5.58 -7.56 6.29
CA THR A 26 6.65 -7.57 7.29
C THR A 26 6.05 -7.45 8.68
N PHE A 27 6.18 -8.50 9.49
CA PHE A 27 5.75 -8.48 10.87
C PHE A 27 6.88 -7.93 11.73
N ILE A 28 6.60 -6.84 12.42
CA ILE A 28 7.58 -6.08 13.20
C ILE A 28 7.48 -6.43 14.69
N ALA A 29 6.25 -6.57 15.19
CA ALA A 29 6.00 -6.85 16.59
C ALA A 29 4.66 -7.55 16.76
N PRO A 30 4.47 -8.33 17.85
CA PRO A 30 3.17 -8.96 18.10
C PRO A 30 2.16 -7.97 18.66
N ALA A 31 0.90 -8.16 18.33
CA ALA A 31 -0.20 -7.48 18.99
C ALA A 31 -0.58 -8.29 20.23
N ARG A 32 -1.02 -7.61 21.29
CA ARG A 32 -1.49 -8.25 22.50
C ARG A 32 -3.00 -8.36 22.48
N LYS A 33 -3.52 -9.39 23.15
CA LYS A 33 -4.95 -9.55 23.31
C LYS A 33 -5.54 -8.30 23.99
N GLY A 34 -6.60 -7.75 23.39
CA GLY A 34 -7.24 -6.56 23.91
C GLY A 34 -6.74 -5.25 23.29
N ASP A 35 -5.64 -5.27 22.54
CA ASP A 35 -5.21 -4.08 21.81
C ASP A 35 -6.19 -3.74 20.69
N LEU A 36 -6.33 -2.45 20.41
CA LEU A 36 -7.05 -1.99 19.24
C LEU A 36 -6.12 -2.03 18.03
N LEU A 37 -6.64 -2.45 16.90
CA LEU A 37 -5.87 -2.44 15.65
C LEU A 37 -6.28 -1.22 14.82
N GLU A 38 -5.29 -0.43 14.45
CA GLU A 38 -5.47 0.72 13.58
C GLU A 38 -4.75 0.42 12.27
N VAL A 39 -5.51 0.34 11.17
CA VAL A 39 -4.96 0.03 9.85
C VAL A 39 -5.13 1.24 8.96
N SER A 40 -4.05 1.68 8.35
CA SER A 40 -4.04 2.82 7.44
C SER A 40 -3.29 2.49 6.16
N GLY A 41 -3.67 3.15 5.08
CA GLY A 41 -3.01 3.00 3.80
C GLY A 41 -2.79 4.35 3.15
N LYS A 42 -1.69 4.47 2.42
CA LYS A 42 -1.41 5.68 1.63
C LYS A 42 -0.74 5.28 0.32
N VAL A 43 -1.06 5.99 -0.74
CA VAL A 43 -0.40 5.80 -2.03
C VAL A 43 1.02 6.32 -1.91
N VAL A 44 2.00 5.50 -2.29
CA VAL A 44 3.42 5.84 -2.20
C VAL A 44 4.14 5.80 -3.54
N PHE A 45 3.51 5.20 -4.55
CA PHE A 45 4.12 5.04 -5.87
C PHE A 45 3.03 4.90 -6.93
N THR A 46 3.28 5.47 -8.10
CA THR A 46 2.39 5.29 -9.25
C THR A 46 3.22 5.02 -10.51
N SER A 47 2.64 4.25 -11.42
CA SER A 47 3.11 4.15 -12.79
C SER A 47 1.92 4.48 -13.70
N SER A 48 2.00 4.23 -15.00
CA SER A 48 0.94 4.67 -15.92
C SER A 48 -0.47 4.18 -15.55
N HIS A 49 -0.60 2.93 -15.08
CA HIS A 49 -1.89 2.32 -14.74
C HIS A 49 -1.94 1.72 -13.34
N THR A 50 -0.83 1.74 -12.63
CA THR A 50 -0.65 1.02 -11.37
C THR A 50 -0.38 1.99 -10.24
N ALA A 51 -1.02 1.75 -9.10
CA ALA A 51 -0.73 2.47 -7.86
C ALA A 51 -0.26 1.47 -6.82
N CYS A 52 0.70 1.88 -6.00
CA CYS A 52 1.15 1.10 -4.86
C CYS A 52 0.73 1.81 -3.58
N SER A 53 0.08 1.09 -2.69
CA SER A 53 -0.29 1.59 -1.38
C SER A 53 0.57 0.91 -0.32
N LYS A 54 1.16 1.71 0.56
CA LYS A 54 1.83 1.21 1.76
C LYS A 54 0.79 1.14 2.85
N VAL A 55 0.52 -0.07 3.35
CA VAL A 55 -0.46 -0.30 4.39
C VAL A 55 0.25 -0.65 5.68
N THR A 56 -0.11 0.03 6.76
CA THR A 56 0.51 -0.11 8.07
C THR A 56 -0.55 -0.47 9.10
N ALA A 57 -0.26 -1.45 9.94
CA ALA A 57 -1.11 -1.82 11.05
C ALA A 57 -0.41 -1.47 12.37
N LEU A 58 -1.13 -0.78 13.24
CA LEU A 58 -0.66 -0.40 14.56
C LEU A 58 -1.53 -1.07 15.62
N ALA A 59 -0.89 -1.51 16.69
CA ALA A 59 -1.59 -1.97 17.88
C ALA A 59 -1.63 -0.81 18.88
N VAL A 60 -2.82 -0.50 19.36
CA VAL A 60 -3.03 0.59 20.32
C VAL A 60 -3.39 0.01 21.68
N ASN A 61 -2.58 0.29 22.70
CA ASN A 61 -2.85 -0.12 24.06
C ASN A 61 -3.97 0.76 24.63
N LYS A 62 -5.09 0.15 25.03
CA LYS A 62 -6.26 0.89 25.52
C LYS A 62 -6.02 1.62 26.84
N SER A 63 -5.06 1.19 27.65
CA SER A 63 -4.77 1.79 28.94
C SER A 63 -3.84 2.98 28.83
N THR A 64 -2.80 2.87 28.01
CA THR A 64 -1.75 3.90 27.87
C THR A 64 -1.90 4.73 26.62
N TRP A 65 -2.69 4.25 25.65
CA TRP A 65 -2.84 4.84 24.30
C TRP A 65 -1.56 4.86 23.51
N GLU A 66 -0.58 4.08 23.93
CA GLU A 66 0.66 3.91 23.15
C GLU A 66 0.37 3.11 21.88
N LYS A 67 0.97 3.53 20.77
CA LYS A 67 0.84 2.88 19.47
C LYS A 67 2.13 2.18 19.13
N LYS A 68 2.01 0.97 18.61
CA LYS A 68 3.15 0.17 18.20
C LYS A 68 2.88 -0.37 16.80
N LYS A 69 3.80 -0.14 15.86
CA LYS A 69 3.71 -0.71 14.52
C LYS A 69 3.91 -2.22 14.62
N ILE A 70 2.94 -2.99 14.15
CA ILE A 70 3.00 -4.46 14.21
C ILE A 70 3.28 -5.10 12.86
N CYS A 71 2.83 -4.49 11.78
CA CYS A 71 3.18 -4.96 10.45
C CYS A 71 3.00 -3.87 9.40
N GLU A 72 3.62 -4.07 8.24
CA GLU A 72 3.41 -3.22 7.07
C GLU A 72 3.60 -4.04 5.80
N GLY A 73 3.01 -3.56 4.71
CA GLY A 73 3.13 -4.22 3.43
C GLY A 73 2.87 -3.24 2.29
N TYR A 74 3.31 -3.62 1.11
CA TYR A 74 3.11 -2.85 -0.13
C TYR A 74 2.15 -3.63 -1.01
N PHE A 75 1.05 -2.99 -1.37
CA PHE A 75 -0.02 -3.59 -2.15
C PHE A 75 -0.11 -2.87 -3.49
N PHE A 76 -0.03 -3.61 -4.57
CA PHE A 76 -0.09 -3.04 -5.92
C PHE A 76 -1.47 -3.26 -6.51
N PHE A 77 -2.02 -2.19 -7.05
CA PHE A 77 -3.37 -2.17 -7.63
C PHE A 77 -3.30 -1.60 -9.03
N VAL A 78 -4.15 -2.10 -9.93
CA VAL A 78 -4.30 -1.54 -11.25
C VAL A 78 -5.67 -0.88 -11.37
N ALA A 79 -5.73 0.32 -11.95
CA ALA A 79 -6.98 1.00 -12.23
C ALA A 79 -7.63 0.37 -13.47
N ILE A 80 -8.94 0.13 -13.41
CA ILE A 80 -9.68 -0.52 -14.48
C ILE A 80 -10.92 0.29 -14.87
N ASP A 81 -11.35 0.11 -16.13
CA ASP A 81 -12.62 0.64 -16.59
C ASP A 81 -13.74 -0.41 -16.39
N SER A 82 -14.95 -0.10 -16.84
CA SER A 82 -16.09 -1.00 -16.70
C SER A 82 -15.93 -2.32 -17.45
N MET A 83 -14.97 -2.42 -18.37
CA MET A 83 -14.66 -3.63 -19.12
C MET A 83 -13.40 -4.33 -18.61
N MET A 84 -12.94 -3.99 -17.41
CA MET A 84 -11.77 -4.58 -16.76
C MET A 84 -10.47 -4.30 -17.48
N ARG A 85 -10.39 -3.23 -18.28
CA ARG A 85 -9.16 -2.86 -18.98
C ARG A 85 -8.37 -1.84 -18.17
N PRO A 86 -7.02 -1.94 -18.13
CA PRO A 86 -6.21 -0.94 -17.44
C PRO A 86 -6.41 0.47 -18.01
N ILE A 87 -6.51 1.45 -17.13
CA ILE A 87 -6.67 2.86 -17.52
C ILE A 87 -5.62 3.73 -16.83
N PRO A 88 -5.24 4.86 -17.46
CA PRO A 88 -4.28 5.77 -16.84
C PRO A 88 -4.80 6.38 -15.56
N ILE A 89 -3.89 6.70 -14.64
CA ILE A 89 -4.21 7.33 -13.35
C ILE A 89 -3.38 8.61 -13.19
N PRO A 90 -3.82 9.54 -12.31
CA PRO A 90 -2.99 10.67 -11.93
C PRO A 90 -1.69 10.19 -11.31
N GLN A 91 -0.60 10.92 -11.51
CA GLN A 91 0.69 10.52 -10.97
C GLN A 91 0.90 11.12 -9.58
N PHE A 92 1.47 10.32 -8.70
CA PHE A 92 1.83 10.75 -7.36
C PHE A 92 3.09 11.63 -7.45
N VAL A 93 3.06 12.79 -6.80
CA VAL A 93 4.18 13.72 -6.77
C VAL A 93 4.88 13.61 -5.42
N VAL A 94 6.17 13.31 -5.45
CA VAL A 94 6.98 13.21 -4.24
C VAL A 94 7.39 14.62 -3.81
N GLU A 95 7.04 15.02 -2.58
CA GLU A 95 7.33 16.34 -2.04
C GLU A 95 8.25 16.31 -0.81
N HIS A 96 8.29 15.18 -0.09
CA HIS A 96 9.04 15.03 1.15
C HIS A 96 10.03 13.87 1.09
N GLU A 97 11.06 13.91 1.94
CA GLU A 97 12.07 12.85 2.02
C GLU A 97 11.47 11.48 2.38
N GLU A 98 10.51 11.45 3.29
CA GLU A 98 9.83 10.22 3.66
C GLU A 98 9.09 9.63 2.47
N GLU A 99 8.40 10.46 1.71
CA GLU A 99 7.69 10.03 0.50
C GLU A 99 8.66 9.50 -0.55
N LYS A 100 9.83 10.12 -0.67
CA LYS A 100 10.87 9.67 -1.60
C LYS A 100 11.38 8.28 -1.25
N ARG A 101 11.58 8.00 0.04
CA ARG A 101 12.02 6.69 0.50
C ARG A 101 10.96 5.62 0.21
N ASP A 102 9.70 5.93 0.48
CA ASP A 102 8.60 5.00 0.18
C ASP A 102 8.48 4.75 -1.32
N TRP A 103 8.61 5.81 -2.13
CA TRP A 103 8.59 5.71 -3.59
C TRP A 103 9.70 4.78 -4.10
N GLU A 104 10.92 5.02 -3.65
CA GLU A 104 12.08 4.21 -4.08
C GLU A 104 11.92 2.75 -3.67
N ARG A 105 11.42 2.50 -2.46
CA ARG A 105 11.17 1.15 -1.98
C ARG A 105 10.11 0.44 -2.82
N ALA A 106 9.01 1.11 -3.11
CA ALA A 106 7.94 0.55 -3.93
C ALA A 106 8.42 0.29 -5.36
N LYS A 107 9.23 1.18 -5.90
CA LYS A 107 9.81 1.03 -7.23
C LYS A 107 10.72 -0.19 -7.30
N GLU A 108 11.56 -0.41 -6.30
CA GLU A 108 12.42 -1.59 -6.21
C GLU A 108 11.61 -2.89 -6.17
N ILE A 109 10.55 -2.91 -5.37
CA ILE A 109 9.66 -4.06 -5.25
C ILE A 109 9.01 -4.36 -6.60
N ARG A 110 8.52 -3.32 -7.28
CA ARG A 110 7.88 -3.48 -8.59
C ARG A 110 8.86 -4.05 -9.62
N GLU A 111 10.08 -3.53 -9.67
CA GLU A 111 11.11 -3.99 -10.60
C GLU A 111 11.46 -5.46 -10.34
N HIS A 112 11.55 -5.84 -9.07
CA HIS A 112 11.82 -7.23 -8.68
C HIS A 112 10.68 -8.17 -9.14
N MET A 113 9.42 -7.76 -8.94
CA MET A 113 8.28 -8.54 -9.37
C MET A 113 8.23 -8.71 -10.89
N LEU A 114 8.53 -7.66 -11.64
CA LEU A 114 8.56 -7.72 -13.10
C LEU A 114 9.67 -8.65 -13.58
N ALA A 115 10.83 -8.61 -12.95
CA ALA A 115 11.94 -9.51 -13.27
C ALA A 115 11.59 -10.97 -13.02
N MET A 116 10.82 -11.26 -11.97
CA MET A 116 10.36 -12.62 -11.67
C MET A 116 9.32 -13.13 -12.65
N LYS A 117 8.50 -12.24 -13.21
CA LYS A 117 7.48 -12.61 -14.20
C LYS A 117 8.09 -13.06 -15.53
N ASP A 118 9.24 -12.54 -15.87
CA ASP A 118 9.91 -12.83 -17.14
C ASP A 118 10.70 -14.15 -17.11
N LYS A 119 10.63 -14.85 -15.98
CA LYS A 119 11.22 -16.18 -15.85
C LYS A 119 10.12 -17.26 -15.99
#